data_8ac7c7600df6417eea1140b247f4c809
#
_entry.id   8ac7c7600df6417eea1140b247f4c809
#
_cell.length_a   1.000
_cell.length_b   1.000
_cell.length_c   1.000
_cell.angle_alpha   90.00
_cell.angle_beta   90.00
_cell.angle_gamma   90.00
#
_symmetry.space_group_name_H-M   'P 1'
#
loop_
_entity.id
_entity.type
_entity.pdbx_description
1 polymer ?
#
loop_
_entity_poly.entity_id
_entity_poly.type
_entity_poly.pdbx_seq_one_letter_code
_entity_poly.pdbx_strand_id
1 'polypeptide(L)'
;MGDDYTDSIIDELYKVICERRDHPRQDSYVSSLLQKGTDQVLKKVGEESCEVLLAAKNQSPPALIHELADLTFHLLVLMADQKISPSAIKTELKRRFGTSGLTEKASRIIGVADHA
;
A
#
# COMPACT_ATOMS: atom_id res chain seq x y z
N MET A 1 -4.43 15.86 17.22
CA MET A 1 -3.13 15.63 16.85
C MET A 1 -3.02 15.46 15.40
N GLY A 2 -2.07 16.10 14.80
CA GLY A 2 -1.91 16.09 13.38
C GLY A 2 -1.63 14.70 12.83
N ASP A 3 -0.90 13.91 13.60
CA ASP A 3 -0.56 12.57 13.16
C ASP A 3 -1.79 11.69 13.05
N ASP A 4 -2.72 11.88 13.97
CA ASP A 4 -3.92 11.08 13.99
C ASP A 4 -4.78 11.33 12.79
N TYR A 5 -4.77 12.57 12.29
CA TYR A 5 -5.60 12.91 11.16
C TYR A 5 -5.14 12.17 9.90
N THR A 6 -3.85 12.13 9.63
CA THR A 6 -3.30 11.44 8.48
C THR A 6 -3.56 9.93 8.59
N ASP A 7 -3.34 9.37 9.79
CA ASP A 7 -3.60 7.96 10.02
C ASP A 7 -5.06 7.64 9.83
N SER A 8 -5.94 8.57 10.23
CA SER A 8 -7.37 8.37 10.10
C SER A 8 -7.80 8.23 8.63
N ILE A 9 -7.23 9.03 7.74
CA ILE A 9 -7.58 8.98 6.31
C ILE A 9 -7.25 7.59 5.74
N ILE A 10 -6.05 7.09 6.01
CA ILE A 10 -5.63 5.78 5.52
C ILE A 10 -6.51 4.68 6.11
N ASP A 11 -6.74 4.74 7.42
CA ASP A 11 -7.52 3.72 8.10
C ASP A 11 -8.98 3.74 7.64
N GLU A 12 -9.55 4.92 7.44
CA GLU A 12 -10.92 5.03 6.96
C GLU A 12 -11.06 4.49 5.55
N LEU A 13 -10.12 4.81 4.68
CA LEU A 13 -10.15 4.30 3.32
C LEU A 13 -10.04 2.78 3.33
N TYR A 14 -9.14 2.24 4.15
CA TYR A 14 -8.98 0.80 4.24
C TYR A 14 -10.28 0.13 4.70
N LYS A 15 -10.97 0.73 5.66
CA LYS A 15 -12.25 0.20 6.13
C LYS A 15 -13.28 0.15 5.00
N VAL A 16 -13.33 1.21 4.18
CA VAL A 16 -14.26 1.24 3.05
C VAL A 16 -13.90 0.14 2.06
N ILE A 17 -12.62 -0.05 1.79
CA ILE A 17 -12.17 -1.08 0.85
C ILE A 17 -12.56 -2.47 1.38
N CYS A 18 -12.35 -2.73 2.67
CA CYS A 18 -12.74 -4.00 3.26
C CYS A 18 -14.25 -4.21 3.21
N GLU A 19 -15.00 -3.15 3.39
CA GLU A 19 -16.45 -3.22 3.31
C GLU A 19 -16.89 -3.58 1.89
N ARG A 20 -16.26 -3.02 0.88
CA ARG A 20 -16.53 -3.36 -0.51
C ARG A 20 -16.08 -4.77 -0.87
N ARG A 21 -15.09 -5.30 -0.17
CA ARG A 21 -14.66 -6.69 -0.33
C ARG A 21 -15.70 -7.64 0.26
N ASP A 22 -16.17 -7.33 1.47
CA ASP A 22 -17.07 -8.22 2.21
C ASP A 22 -18.52 -8.11 1.75
N HIS A 23 -18.91 -6.93 1.26
CA HIS A 23 -20.26 -6.68 0.79
C HIS A 23 -20.19 -6.03 -0.60
N PRO A 24 -19.91 -6.83 -1.63
CA PRO A 24 -19.69 -6.28 -2.97
C PRO A 24 -20.89 -5.51 -3.52
N ARG A 25 -20.57 -4.46 -4.26
CA ARG A 25 -21.57 -3.61 -4.92
C ARG A 25 -21.25 -3.51 -6.40
N GLN A 26 -22.28 -3.51 -7.21
CA GLN A 26 -22.09 -3.42 -8.67
C GLN A 26 -21.50 -2.11 -9.12
N ASP A 27 -21.74 -1.05 -8.36
CA ASP A 27 -21.26 0.29 -8.72
C ASP A 27 -19.91 0.61 -8.08
N SER A 28 -19.21 -0.37 -7.52
CA SER A 28 -17.94 -0.16 -6.85
C SER A 28 -16.78 -0.69 -7.67
N TYR A 29 -15.82 0.19 -7.96
CA TYR A 29 -14.59 -0.20 -8.62
C TYR A 29 -13.83 -1.24 -7.77
N VAL A 30 -13.76 -1.00 -6.46
CA VAL A 30 -13.06 -1.90 -5.54
C VAL A 30 -13.69 -3.29 -5.57
N SER A 31 -15.01 -3.36 -5.47
CA SER A 31 -15.69 -4.65 -5.53
C SER A 31 -15.40 -5.38 -6.83
N SER A 32 -15.47 -4.66 -7.95
CA SER A 32 -15.20 -5.22 -9.25
C SER A 32 -13.78 -5.77 -9.32
N LEU A 33 -12.82 -4.99 -8.85
CA LEU A 33 -11.42 -5.37 -8.89
C LEU A 33 -11.14 -6.61 -8.05
N LEU A 34 -11.66 -6.61 -6.82
CA LEU A 34 -11.46 -7.74 -5.91
C LEU A 34 -12.13 -9.02 -6.42
N GLN A 35 -13.27 -8.89 -7.08
CA GLN A 35 -13.96 -10.05 -7.64
C GLN A 35 -13.20 -10.66 -8.80
N LYS A 36 -12.41 -9.88 -9.50
CA LYS A 36 -11.59 -10.41 -10.60
C LYS A 36 -10.40 -11.23 -10.10
N GLY A 37 -10.06 -11.11 -8.82
CA GLY A 37 -9.04 -11.94 -8.22
C GLY A 37 -7.71 -11.25 -8.00
N THR A 38 -6.85 -11.91 -7.27
CA THR A 38 -5.56 -11.36 -6.85
C THR A 38 -4.67 -10.93 -8.02
N ASP A 39 -4.64 -11.73 -9.09
CA ASP A 39 -3.78 -11.38 -10.22
C ASP A 39 -4.15 -10.03 -10.82
N GLN A 40 -5.44 -9.72 -10.86
CA GLN A 40 -5.87 -8.43 -11.40
C GLN A 40 -5.45 -7.28 -10.47
N VAL A 41 -5.52 -7.50 -9.16
CA VAL A 41 -5.06 -6.52 -8.19
C VAL A 41 -3.56 -6.28 -8.38
N LEU A 42 -2.78 -7.36 -8.51
CA LEU A 42 -1.34 -7.26 -8.70
C LEU A 42 -0.99 -6.52 -9.98
N LYS A 43 -1.76 -6.78 -11.05
CA LYS A 43 -1.57 -6.08 -12.32
C LYS A 43 -1.74 -4.58 -12.13
N LYS A 44 -2.77 -4.16 -11.39
CA LYS A 44 -3.02 -2.75 -11.13
C LYS A 44 -1.89 -2.13 -10.31
N VAL A 45 -1.39 -2.83 -9.30
CA VAL A 45 -0.27 -2.32 -8.51
C VAL A 45 0.95 -2.11 -9.41
N GLY A 46 1.21 -3.06 -10.31
CA GLY A 46 2.33 -2.92 -11.25
C GLY A 46 2.16 -1.72 -12.17
N GLU A 47 0.95 -1.57 -12.73
CA GLU A 47 0.67 -0.45 -13.64
C GLU A 47 0.82 0.90 -12.93
N GLU A 48 0.27 1.03 -11.73
CA GLU A 48 0.36 2.28 -10.99
C GLU A 48 1.79 2.58 -10.55
N SER A 49 2.57 1.56 -10.27
CA SER A 49 3.99 1.75 -9.95
C SER A 49 4.73 2.35 -11.15
N CYS A 50 4.44 1.86 -12.36
CA CYS A 50 5.04 2.41 -13.56
C CYS A 50 4.63 3.88 -13.76
N GLU A 51 3.36 4.21 -13.50
CA GLU A 51 2.89 5.58 -13.64
C GLU A 51 3.60 6.52 -12.68
N VAL A 52 3.89 6.04 -11.46
CA VAL A 52 4.66 6.83 -10.50
C VAL A 52 6.05 7.14 -11.06
N LEU A 53 6.71 6.13 -11.63
CA LEU A 53 8.06 6.32 -12.18
C LEU A 53 8.03 7.33 -13.32
N LEU A 54 7.04 7.24 -14.19
CA LEU A 54 6.94 8.17 -15.33
C LEU A 54 6.66 9.59 -14.85
N ALA A 55 5.76 9.75 -13.88
CA ALA A 55 5.44 11.08 -13.35
C ALA A 55 6.65 11.71 -12.67
N ALA A 56 7.42 10.91 -11.91
CA ALA A 56 8.62 11.40 -11.25
C ALA A 56 9.68 11.82 -12.26
N LYS A 57 9.82 11.03 -13.32
CA LYS A 57 10.78 11.29 -14.39
C LYS A 57 10.47 12.61 -15.09
N ASN A 58 9.19 12.88 -15.29
CA ASN A 58 8.75 14.11 -15.97
C ASN A 58 8.77 15.32 -15.05
N GLN A 59 9.11 15.15 -13.78
CA GLN A 59 9.26 16.22 -12.81
C GLN A 59 8.02 17.12 -12.71
N SER A 60 6.85 16.50 -12.70
CA SER A 60 5.58 17.20 -12.52
C SER A 60 5.02 16.86 -11.15
N PRO A 61 5.27 17.70 -10.12
CA PRO A 61 4.80 17.38 -8.77
C PRO A 61 3.30 17.09 -8.66
N PRO A 62 2.40 17.85 -9.30
CA PRO A 62 0.97 17.49 -9.22
C PRO A 62 0.67 16.13 -9.81
N ALA A 63 1.29 15.78 -10.93
CA ALA A 63 1.08 14.47 -11.53
C ALA A 63 1.64 13.36 -10.63
N LEU A 64 2.81 13.61 -10.05
CA LEU A 64 3.41 12.62 -9.15
C LEU A 64 2.55 12.38 -7.92
N ILE A 65 2.00 13.45 -7.34
CA ILE A 65 1.10 13.31 -6.19
C ILE A 65 -0.11 12.47 -6.57
N HIS A 66 -0.69 12.72 -7.74
CA HIS A 66 -1.83 11.95 -8.21
C HIS A 66 -1.49 10.47 -8.34
N GLU A 67 -0.35 10.16 -8.97
CA GLU A 67 0.02 8.76 -9.18
C GLU A 67 0.43 8.08 -7.88
N LEU A 68 1.05 8.80 -6.95
CA LEU A 68 1.37 8.23 -5.65
C LEU A 68 0.09 7.91 -4.87
N ALA A 69 -0.92 8.77 -4.97
CA ALA A 69 -2.21 8.50 -4.34
C ALA A 69 -2.88 7.27 -4.96
N ASP A 70 -2.81 7.14 -6.30
CA ASP A 70 -3.35 5.99 -6.99
C ASP A 70 -2.63 4.70 -6.57
N LEU A 71 -1.32 4.74 -6.48
CA LEU A 71 -0.55 3.59 -6.04
C LEU A 71 -0.91 3.22 -4.61
N THR A 72 -0.98 4.22 -3.72
CA THR A 72 -1.36 3.98 -2.33
C THR A 72 -2.73 3.31 -2.24
N PHE A 73 -3.69 3.81 -3.02
CA PHE A 73 -5.03 3.25 -3.06
C PHE A 73 -4.98 1.76 -3.46
N HIS A 74 -4.27 1.44 -4.52
CA HIS A 74 -4.22 0.05 -4.99
C HIS A 74 -3.41 -0.85 -4.06
N LEU A 75 -2.43 -0.30 -3.34
CA LEU A 75 -1.73 -1.06 -2.31
C LEU A 75 -2.68 -1.41 -1.17
N LEU A 76 -3.58 -0.49 -0.81
CA LEU A 76 -4.58 -0.79 0.22
C LEU A 76 -5.56 -1.85 -0.27
N VAL A 77 -5.91 -1.84 -1.56
CA VAL A 77 -6.76 -2.89 -2.12
C VAL A 77 -6.05 -4.25 -2.04
N LEU A 78 -4.76 -4.28 -2.37
CA LEU A 78 -3.98 -5.52 -2.25
C LEU A 78 -3.95 -6.00 -0.80
N MET A 79 -3.75 -5.08 0.14
CA MET A 79 -3.76 -5.44 1.55
C MET A 79 -5.09 -6.03 1.98
N ALA A 80 -6.19 -5.44 1.53
CA ALA A 80 -7.51 -5.97 1.84
C ALA A 80 -7.71 -7.36 1.23
N ASP A 81 -7.24 -7.56 0.00
CA ASP A 81 -7.31 -8.85 -0.67
C ASP A 81 -6.55 -9.91 0.12
N GLN A 82 -5.41 -9.57 0.69
CA GLN A 82 -4.57 -10.48 1.45
C GLN A 82 -4.87 -10.47 2.94
N LYS A 83 -5.86 -9.69 3.37
CA LYS A 83 -6.28 -9.56 4.77
C LYS A 83 -5.14 -9.08 5.68
N ILE A 84 -4.39 -8.12 5.17
CA ILE A 84 -3.31 -7.46 5.92
C ILE A 84 -3.80 -6.07 6.29
N SER A 85 -3.67 -5.70 7.57
CA SER A 85 -4.15 -4.39 8.03
C SER A 85 -3.04 -3.34 7.89
N PRO A 86 -3.43 -2.06 7.79
CA PRO A 86 -2.43 -0.98 7.85
C PRO A 86 -1.61 -1.02 9.13
N SER A 87 -2.20 -1.49 10.22
CA SER A 87 -1.51 -1.62 11.49
C SER A 87 -0.29 -2.54 11.38
N ALA A 88 -0.41 -3.62 10.61
CA ALA A 88 0.71 -4.54 10.41
C ALA A 88 1.87 -3.85 9.70
N ILE A 89 1.56 -3.01 8.71
CA ILE A 89 2.59 -2.26 7.99
C ILE A 89 3.24 -1.24 8.92
N LYS A 90 2.42 -0.53 9.71
CA LYS A 90 2.94 0.45 10.66
C LYS A 90 3.87 -0.19 11.68
N THR A 91 3.50 -1.37 12.17
CA THR A 91 4.33 -2.11 13.13
C THR A 91 5.68 -2.47 12.53
N GLU A 92 5.68 -2.94 11.29
CA GLU A 92 6.93 -3.30 10.63
C GLU A 92 7.80 -2.07 10.39
N LEU A 93 7.21 -0.96 9.98
CA LEU A 93 7.95 0.28 9.78
C LEU A 93 8.53 0.80 11.10
N LYS A 94 7.74 0.70 12.17
CA LYS A 94 8.20 1.13 13.49
C LYS A 94 9.40 0.30 13.96
N ARG A 95 9.36 -1.00 13.68
CA ARG A 95 10.48 -1.88 14.01
C ARG A 95 11.76 -1.40 13.33
N ARG A 96 11.66 -0.89 12.12
CA ARG A 96 12.83 -0.44 11.36
C ARG A 96 13.39 0.88 11.82
N PHE A 97 12.61 1.68 12.55
CA PHE A 97 13.09 2.99 13.03
C PHE A 97 14.33 2.89 13.89
N GLY A 98 14.45 1.84 14.70
CA GLY A 98 15.57 1.69 15.61
C GLY A 98 16.78 0.99 15.01
N THR A 99 16.71 0.63 13.70
CA THR A 99 17.75 -0.16 13.08
C THR A 99 18.14 0.47 11.74
N SER A 100 19.42 0.83 11.59
CA SER A 100 19.88 1.43 10.33
C SER A 100 19.83 0.38 9.22
N GLY A 101 19.77 0.87 7.97
CA GLY A 101 19.76 -0.02 6.82
C GLY A 101 20.97 -0.92 6.77
N LEU A 102 22.14 -0.42 7.20
CA LEU A 102 23.34 -1.24 7.23
C LEU A 102 23.25 -2.34 8.27
N THR A 103 22.69 -2.03 9.42
CA THR A 103 22.50 -3.02 10.48
C THR A 103 21.53 -4.11 10.04
N GLU A 104 20.43 -3.72 9.39
CA GLU A 104 19.49 -4.69 8.86
C GLU A 104 20.13 -5.61 7.85
N LYS A 105 20.93 -5.04 6.95
CA LYS A 105 21.60 -5.80 5.93
C LYS A 105 22.61 -6.80 6.54
N ALA A 106 23.34 -6.37 7.55
CA ALA A 106 24.26 -7.22 8.27
C ALA A 106 23.54 -8.39 8.92
N SER A 107 22.39 -8.12 9.54
CA SER A 107 21.59 -9.16 10.17
C SER A 107 21.14 -10.21 9.17
N ARG A 108 20.76 -9.80 7.97
CA ARG A 108 20.35 -10.74 6.94
C ARG A 108 21.52 -11.60 6.46
N ILE A 109 22.71 -10.98 6.35
CA ILE A 109 23.91 -11.67 5.91
C ILE A 109 24.27 -12.79 6.87
N ILE A 110 24.12 -12.56 8.18
CA ILE A 110 24.43 -13.59 9.16
C ILE A 110 23.25 -14.51 9.44
N GLY A 111 22.22 -14.44 8.60
CA GLY A 111 21.12 -15.37 8.68
C GLY A 111 20.06 -15.06 9.69
N VAL A 112 20.09 -13.89 10.25
CA VAL A 112 19.04 -13.45 11.15
C VAL A 112 17.98 -12.84 10.30
N ALA A 113 17.13 -13.51 9.97
CA ALA A 113 16.12 -13.13 9.26
C ALA A 113 15.55 -12.07 8.96
N ASP A 114 14.84 -11.68 8.35
CA ASP A 114 14.17 -10.77 8.09
C ASP A 114 14.41 -10.03 7.18
N HIS A 115 13.90 -9.62 6.49
CA HIS A 115 14.15 -8.93 5.47
C HIS A 115 13.30 -8.09 5.21
N ALA A 116 13.55 -7.43 4.77
CA ALA A 116 12.78 -6.37 4.53
C ALA A 116 12.52 -6.00 3.22
#